data_89cbcc92063a7aa4bf079911a03920a9
#
_entry.id   89cbcc92063a7aa4bf079911a03920a9
#
_cell.length_a   1.000
_cell.length_b   1.000
_cell.length_c   1.000
_cell.angle_alpha   90.00
_cell.angle_beta   90.00
_cell.angle_gamma   90.00
#
_symmetry.space_group_name_H-M   'P 1'
#
loop_
_entity.id
_entity.type
_entity.pdbx_description
1 polymer ?
#
loop_
_entity_poly.entity_id
_entity_poly.type
_entity_poly.pdbx_seq_one_letter_code
_entity_poly.pdbx_strand_id
1 'polypeptide(L)'
;MMSLLTGVLVCLAEEPQNTTPQKFSPEKFQAEMEQFITQQANLTADEAAKFFPIYREMQQKQRAVFAKMREEGRVKPTDDASCKKLVQKRDEVELELKKIQQTYHNKFFTVLSASKVFDVLRAEERFHRQAFRNMGQGFRQNHPRQK
;
A
#
# COMPACT_ATOMS: atom_id res chain seq x y z
N MET A 1 62.05 31.84 8.41
CA MET A 1 61.57 30.50 8.01
C MET A 1 60.09 30.61 7.78
N MET A 2 59.67 30.67 6.52
CA MET A 2 58.25 30.87 6.10
C MET A 2 57.60 29.52 5.94
N SER A 3 56.51 29.29 6.63
CA SER A 3 55.69 28.09 6.48
C SER A 3 54.44 28.47 5.67
N LEU A 4 54.34 27.91 4.46
CA LEU A 4 53.21 28.12 3.55
C LEU A 4 52.11 27.13 3.90
N LEU A 5 50.97 27.67 4.36
CA LEU A 5 49.69 26.94 4.52
C LEU A 5 49.00 26.90 3.15
N THR A 6 48.99 25.76 2.53
CA THR A 6 48.20 25.50 1.34
C THR A 6 46.78 25.08 1.73
N GLY A 7 45.84 25.99 1.60
CA GLY A 7 44.41 25.74 1.82
C GLY A 7 43.87 24.94 0.63
N VAL A 8 43.42 23.69 0.86
CA VAL A 8 42.67 22.89 -0.11
C VAL A 8 41.20 23.31 -0.01
N LEU A 9 40.74 24.02 -1.03
CA LEU A 9 39.34 24.35 -1.24
C LEU A 9 38.62 23.11 -1.80
N VAL A 10 37.93 22.38 -0.94
CA VAL A 10 37.04 21.29 -1.38
C VAL A 10 35.77 21.93 -1.93
N CYS A 11 35.65 22.00 -3.26
CA CYS A 11 34.40 22.26 -3.93
C CYS A 11 33.47 21.03 -3.70
N LEU A 12 32.49 21.17 -2.82
CA LEU A 12 31.34 20.29 -2.76
C LEU A 12 30.50 20.58 -4.01
N ALA A 13 30.68 19.74 -5.04
CA ALA A 13 29.76 19.68 -6.15
C ALA A 13 28.45 19.07 -5.63
N GLU A 14 27.41 19.90 -5.47
CA GLU A 14 26.04 19.41 -5.32
C GLU A 14 25.67 18.69 -6.62
N GLU A 15 25.54 17.37 -6.55
CA GLU A 15 24.92 16.60 -7.62
C GLU A 15 23.47 17.08 -7.80
N PRO A 16 23.03 17.37 -9.04
CA PRO A 16 21.64 17.70 -9.29
C PRO A 16 20.79 16.48 -8.97
N GLN A 17 19.95 16.60 -7.93
CA GLN A 17 18.93 15.59 -7.62
C GLN A 17 18.01 15.49 -8.83
N ASN A 18 18.23 14.48 -9.63
CA ASN A 18 17.40 14.12 -10.77
C ASN A 18 16.06 13.62 -10.25
N THR A 19 15.11 14.55 -10.07
CA THR A 19 13.72 14.27 -9.72
C THR A 19 12.98 13.73 -10.95
N THR A 20 13.38 12.56 -11.44
CA THR A 20 12.51 11.75 -12.27
C THR A 20 11.27 11.39 -11.43
N PRO A 21 10.03 11.55 -11.95
CA PRO A 21 8.84 11.15 -11.23
C PRO A 21 8.98 9.68 -10.84
N GLN A 22 9.07 9.42 -9.53
CA GLN A 22 9.36 8.09 -9.00
C GLN A 22 8.21 7.17 -9.39
N LYS A 23 8.48 6.27 -10.35
CA LYS A 23 7.54 5.27 -10.83
C LYS A 23 7.05 4.44 -9.63
N PHE A 24 5.73 4.30 -9.48
CA PHE A 24 5.15 3.49 -8.40
C PHE A 24 5.77 2.10 -8.39
N SER A 25 6.35 1.71 -7.25
CA SER A 25 6.89 0.38 -7.00
C SER A 25 6.01 -0.35 -6.00
N PRO A 26 5.32 -1.43 -6.41
CA PRO A 26 4.51 -2.23 -5.51
C PRO A 26 5.31 -2.82 -4.34
N GLU A 27 6.56 -3.21 -4.59
CA GLU A 27 7.45 -3.79 -3.58
C GLU A 27 7.82 -2.76 -2.52
N LYS A 28 8.17 -1.54 -2.95
CA LYS A 28 8.46 -0.44 -2.04
C LYS A 28 7.24 -0.06 -1.21
N PHE A 29 6.08 0.05 -1.85
CA PHE A 29 4.81 0.32 -1.16
C PHE A 29 4.49 -0.73 -0.11
N GLN A 30 4.68 -2.02 -0.43
CA GLN A 30 4.50 -3.13 0.50
C GLN A 30 5.45 -3.02 1.69
N ALA A 31 6.74 -2.77 1.45
CA ALA A 31 7.73 -2.63 2.51
C ALA A 31 7.44 -1.44 3.45
N GLU A 32 7.06 -0.29 2.89
CA GLU A 32 6.68 0.90 3.66
C GLU A 32 5.43 0.63 4.51
N MET A 33 4.44 -0.07 3.98
CA MET A 33 3.24 -0.45 4.71
C MET A 33 3.55 -1.40 5.86
N GLU A 34 4.36 -2.43 5.64
CA GLU A 34 4.75 -3.38 6.69
C GLU A 34 5.56 -2.69 7.80
N GLN A 35 6.46 -1.79 7.45
CA GLN A 35 7.20 -0.97 8.41
C GLN A 35 6.26 -0.08 9.22
N PHE A 36 5.32 0.58 8.56
CA PHE A 36 4.33 1.44 9.20
C PHE A 36 3.45 0.64 10.19
N ILE A 37 2.93 -0.51 9.77
CA ILE A 37 2.13 -1.40 10.63
C ILE A 37 2.95 -1.85 11.84
N THR A 38 4.20 -2.28 11.64
CA THR A 38 5.10 -2.71 12.71
C THR A 38 5.26 -1.63 13.78
N GLN A 39 5.47 -0.39 13.35
CA GLN A 39 5.64 0.75 14.25
C GLN A 39 4.33 1.11 14.97
N GLN A 40 3.22 1.21 14.24
CA GLN A 40 1.93 1.67 14.79
C GLN A 40 1.27 0.64 15.72
N ALA A 41 1.43 -0.65 15.44
CA ALA A 41 0.92 -1.74 16.28
C ALA A 41 1.95 -2.24 17.30
N ASN A 42 3.13 -1.61 17.35
CA ASN A 42 4.23 -1.96 18.25
C ASN A 42 4.53 -3.46 18.25
N LEU A 43 4.70 -4.04 17.05
CA LEU A 43 5.03 -5.44 16.88
C LEU A 43 6.50 -5.69 17.23
N THR A 44 6.76 -6.74 18.00
CA THR A 44 8.12 -7.22 18.19
C THR A 44 8.64 -7.87 16.90
N ALA A 45 9.96 -8.06 16.79
CA ALA A 45 10.56 -8.72 15.63
C ALA A 45 10.01 -10.15 15.42
N ASP A 46 9.79 -10.90 16.50
CA ASP A 46 9.21 -12.25 16.45
C ASP A 46 7.75 -12.24 16.00
N GLU A 47 6.94 -11.30 16.53
CA GLU A 47 5.54 -11.12 16.10
C GLU A 47 5.44 -10.73 14.62
N ALA A 48 6.25 -9.79 14.18
CA ALA A 48 6.30 -9.37 12.77
C ALA A 48 6.71 -10.51 11.84
N ALA A 49 7.72 -11.31 12.24
CA ALA A 49 8.17 -12.46 11.47
C ALA A 49 7.08 -13.54 11.29
N LYS A 50 6.21 -13.72 12.28
CA LYS A 50 5.09 -14.67 12.23
C LYS A 50 3.86 -14.09 11.51
N PHE A 51 3.59 -12.82 11.68
CA PHE A 51 2.40 -12.16 11.17
C PHE A 51 2.47 -11.87 9.67
N PHE A 52 3.54 -11.23 9.17
CA PHE A 52 3.59 -10.77 7.80
C PHE A 52 3.50 -11.86 6.71
N PRO A 53 4.01 -13.08 6.89
CA PRO A 53 3.76 -14.15 5.91
C PRO A 53 2.26 -14.44 5.72
N ILE A 54 1.49 -14.48 6.81
CA ILE A 54 0.02 -14.70 6.78
C ILE A 54 -0.68 -13.49 6.14
N TYR A 55 -0.25 -12.29 6.47
CA TYR A 55 -0.78 -11.04 5.93
C TYR A 55 -0.57 -10.94 4.41
N ARG A 56 0.63 -11.27 3.91
CA ARG A 56 0.93 -11.29 2.48
C ARG A 56 0.10 -12.32 1.72
N GLU A 57 -0.12 -13.50 2.31
CA GLU A 57 -0.99 -14.52 1.73
C GLU A 57 -2.43 -14.01 1.58
N MET A 58 -2.99 -13.34 2.60
CA MET A 58 -4.29 -12.70 2.53
C MET A 58 -4.36 -11.70 1.37
N GLN A 59 -3.40 -10.79 1.28
CA GLN A 59 -3.34 -9.78 0.24
C GLN A 59 -3.23 -10.40 -1.16
N GLN A 60 -2.46 -11.48 -1.31
CA GLN A 60 -2.34 -12.18 -2.58
C GLN A 60 -3.69 -12.76 -3.03
N LYS A 61 -4.43 -13.38 -2.12
CA LYS A 61 -5.78 -13.90 -2.41
C LYS A 61 -6.76 -12.79 -2.78
N GLN A 62 -6.75 -11.68 -2.04
CA GLN A 62 -7.57 -10.51 -2.36
C GLN A 62 -7.24 -9.92 -3.73
N ARG A 63 -5.96 -9.80 -4.08
CA ARG A 63 -5.53 -9.32 -5.40
C ARG A 63 -6.01 -10.24 -6.54
N ALA A 64 -5.99 -11.56 -6.34
CA ALA A 64 -6.50 -12.51 -7.33
C ALA A 64 -8.01 -12.34 -7.60
N VAL A 65 -8.80 -12.12 -6.53
CA VAL A 65 -10.25 -11.86 -6.64
C VAL A 65 -10.50 -10.53 -7.36
N PHE A 66 -9.78 -9.46 -7.00
CA PHE A 66 -9.88 -8.17 -7.68
C PHE A 66 -9.46 -8.22 -9.16
N ALA A 67 -8.44 -8.99 -9.49
CA ALA A 67 -8.00 -9.14 -10.87
C ALA A 67 -9.09 -9.77 -11.75
N LYS A 68 -9.78 -10.80 -11.25
CA LYS A 68 -10.93 -11.41 -11.92
C LYS A 68 -12.05 -10.40 -12.18
N MET A 69 -12.46 -9.66 -11.15
CA MET A 69 -13.52 -8.65 -11.27
C MET A 69 -13.15 -7.55 -12.27
N ARG A 70 -11.89 -7.12 -12.28
CA ARG A 70 -11.42 -6.07 -13.19
C ARG A 70 -11.48 -6.52 -14.66
N GLU A 71 -11.17 -7.77 -14.92
CA GLU A 71 -11.24 -8.33 -16.27
C GLU A 71 -12.68 -8.40 -16.77
N GLU A 72 -13.61 -8.88 -15.94
CA GLU A 72 -15.03 -9.00 -16.27
C GLU A 72 -15.74 -7.64 -16.39
N GLY A 73 -15.32 -6.64 -15.63
CA GLY A 73 -15.95 -5.32 -15.56
C GLY A 73 -15.36 -4.23 -16.45
N ARG A 74 -14.49 -4.58 -17.40
CA ARG A 74 -13.78 -3.60 -18.25
C ARG A 74 -14.68 -2.79 -19.17
N VAL A 75 -15.75 -3.40 -19.66
CA VAL A 75 -16.67 -2.77 -20.61
C VAL A 75 -18.09 -2.85 -20.07
N LYS A 76 -18.78 -1.72 -20.06
CA LYS A 76 -20.20 -1.69 -19.67
C LYS A 76 -21.03 -2.47 -20.70
N PRO A 77 -21.83 -3.46 -20.29
CA PRO A 77 -22.77 -4.14 -21.17
C PRO A 77 -23.79 -3.17 -21.78
N THR A 78 -24.29 -3.50 -22.94
CA THR A 78 -25.28 -2.69 -23.65
C THR A 78 -26.72 -2.99 -23.25
N ASP A 79 -26.99 -4.17 -22.72
CA ASP A 79 -28.32 -4.61 -22.31
C ASP A 79 -28.48 -4.65 -20.78
N ASP A 80 -29.71 -4.44 -20.34
CA ASP A 80 -30.05 -4.32 -18.92
C ASP A 80 -29.84 -5.64 -18.14
N ALA A 81 -30.11 -6.78 -18.77
CA ALA A 81 -29.93 -8.09 -18.14
C ALA A 81 -28.45 -8.37 -17.82
N SER A 82 -27.56 -8.06 -18.75
CA SER A 82 -26.10 -8.17 -18.54
C SER A 82 -25.59 -7.15 -17.52
N CYS A 83 -26.11 -5.94 -17.50
CA CYS A 83 -25.80 -4.96 -16.46
C CYS A 83 -26.19 -5.47 -15.07
N LYS A 84 -27.40 -6.04 -14.93
CA LYS A 84 -27.83 -6.66 -13.67
C LYS A 84 -26.90 -7.79 -13.21
N LYS A 85 -26.53 -8.69 -14.13
CA LYS A 85 -25.58 -9.79 -13.83
C LYS A 85 -24.23 -9.26 -13.34
N LEU A 86 -23.73 -8.19 -13.94
CA LEU A 86 -22.44 -7.58 -13.56
C LEU A 86 -22.51 -6.98 -12.16
N VAL A 87 -23.63 -6.33 -11.79
CA VAL A 87 -23.85 -5.82 -10.43
C VAL A 87 -23.89 -6.97 -9.43
N GLN A 88 -24.65 -8.03 -9.70
CA GLN A 88 -24.73 -9.21 -8.83
C GLN A 88 -23.35 -9.88 -8.65
N LYS A 89 -22.58 -9.97 -9.73
CA LYS A 89 -21.22 -10.50 -9.70
C LYS A 89 -20.29 -9.66 -8.82
N ARG A 90 -20.43 -8.35 -8.86
CA ARG A 90 -19.69 -7.43 -7.99
C ARG A 90 -20.01 -7.68 -6.53
N ASP A 91 -21.28 -7.86 -6.18
CA ASP A 91 -21.71 -8.16 -4.82
C ASP A 91 -21.13 -9.49 -4.33
N GLU A 92 -21.13 -10.54 -5.17
CA GLU A 92 -20.50 -11.83 -4.87
C GLU A 92 -19.00 -11.69 -4.56
N VAL A 93 -18.29 -10.88 -5.36
CA VAL A 93 -16.86 -10.61 -5.16
C VAL A 93 -16.61 -9.90 -3.84
N GLU A 94 -17.42 -8.91 -3.48
CA GLU A 94 -17.31 -8.22 -2.20
C GLU A 94 -17.53 -9.17 -1.02
N LEU A 95 -18.49 -10.09 -1.11
CA LEU A 95 -18.71 -11.13 -0.11
C LEU A 95 -17.52 -12.10 -0.01
N GLU A 96 -16.94 -12.50 -1.15
CA GLU A 96 -15.74 -13.35 -1.18
C GLU A 96 -14.55 -12.66 -0.50
N LEU A 97 -14.32 -11.37 -0.79
CA LEU A 97 -13.27 -10.59 -0.14
C LEU A 97 -13.46 -10.51 1.37
N LYS A 98 -14.71 -10.34 1.84
CA LYS A 98 -15.03 -10.35 3.28
C LYS A 98 -14.78 -11.70 3.93
N LYS A 99 -15.09 -12.81 3.26
CA LYS A 99 -14.78 -14.17 3.75
C LYS A 99 -13.26 -14.39 3.85
N ILE A 100 -12.49 -13.94 2.86
CA ILE A 100 -11.02 -13.98 2.92
C ILE A 100 -10.53 -13.20 4.14
N GLN A 101 -10.97 -11.96 4.32
CA GLN A 101 -10.59 -11.14 5.48
C GLN A 101 -10.90 -11.86 6.79
N GLN A 102 -12.12 -12.35 6.97
CA GLN A 102 -12.52 -13.06 8.19
C GLN A 102 -11.63 -14.27 8.46
N THR A 103 -11.35 -15.07 7.44
CA THR A 103 -10.49 -16.25 7.56
C THR A 103 -9.09 -15.88 8.04
N TYR A 104 -8.50 -14.82 7.47
CA TYR A 104 -7.15 -14.41 7.82
C TYR A 104 -7.08 -13.64 9.14
N HIS A 105 -8.09 -12.85 9.50
CA HIS A 105 -8.17 -12.26 10.83
C HIS A 105 -8.17 -13.34 11.92
N ASN A 106 -8.87 -14.45 11.71
CA ASN A 106 -8.81 -15.59 12.63
C ASN A 106 -7.41 -16.22 12.69
N LYS A 107 -6.68 -16.30 11.57
CA LYS A 107 -5.28 -16.72 11.59
C LYS A 107 -4.37 -15.72 12.31
N PHE A 108 -4.62 -14.41 12.21
CA PHE A 108 -3.85 -13.40 12.93
C PHE A 108 -3.92 -13.59 14.46
N PHE A 109 -5.10 -13.96 14.98
CA PHE A 109 -5.27 -14.26 16.41
C PHE A 109 -4.44 -15.45 16.89
N THR A 110 -3.91 -16.29 16.01
CA THR A 110 -3.02 -17.40 16.40
C THR A 110 -1.58 -16.95 16.65
N VAL A 111 -1.19 -15.77 16.15
CA VAL A 111 0.19 -15.24 16.22
C VAL A 111 0.29 -13.90 16.96
N LEU A 112 -0.82 -13.18 17.10
CA LEU A 112 -0.91 -11.90 17.80
C LEU A 112 -2.07 -11.90 18.79
N SER A 113 -1.97 -11.07 19.84
CA SER A 113 -3.10 -10.79 20.72
C SER A 113 -4.21 -10.04 19.96
N ALA A 114 -5.45 -10.17 20.41
CA ALA A 114 -6.59 -9.48 19.78
C ALA A 114 -6.41 -7.95 19.75
N SER A 115 -5.82 -7.37 20.78
CA SER A 115 -5.48 -5.94 20.84
C SER A 115 -4.50 -5.56 19.72
N LYS A 116 -3.44 -6.33 19.50
CA LYS A 116 -2.48 -6.06 18.44
C LYS A 116 -3.07 -6.26 17.05
N VAL A 117 -3.93 -7.26 16.87
CA VAL A 117 -4.67 -7.42 15.60
C VAL A 117 -5.51 -6.18 15.31
N PHE A 118 -6.21 -5.65 16.33
CA PHE A 118 -6.99 -4.42 16.17
C PHE A 118 -6.11 -3.22 15.77
N ASP A 119 -4.95 -3.07 16.42
CA ASP A 119 -3.99 -2.00 16.10
C ASP A 119 -3.40 -2.15 14.70
N VAL A 120 -3.11 -3.38 14.26
CA VAL A 120 -2.66 -3.68 12.89
C VAL A 120 -3.70 -3.23 11.85
N LEU A 121 -4.97 -3.59 12.04
CA LEU A 121 -6.04 -3.22 11.11
C LEU A 121 -6.25 -1.70 11.05
N ARG A 122 -6.15 -1.01 12.18
CA ARG A 122 -6.19 0.46 12.22
C ARG A 122 -4.97 1.10 11.55
N ALA A 123 -3.79 0.50 11.71
CA ALA A 123 -2.58 0.99 11.07
C ALA A 123 -2.65 0.85 9.55
N GLU A 124 -3.10 -0.29 9.05
CA GLU A 124 -3.33 -0.53 7.62
C GLU A 124 -4.28 0.51 7.02
N GLU A 125 -5.44 0.72 7.65
CA GLU A 125 -6.43 1.71 7.21
C GLU A 125 -5.86 3.13 7.21
N ARG A 126 -5.07 3.50 8.22
CA ARG A 126 -4.40 4.80 8.30
C ARG A 126 -3.37 4.98 7.18
N PHE A 127 -2.58 3.94 6.92
CA PHE A 127 -1.58 3.96 5.85
C PHE A 127 -2.24 4.19 4.48
N HIS A 128 -3.29 3.46 4.17
CA HIS A 128 -4.03 3.63 2.92
C HIS A 128 -4.61 5.04 2.78
N ARG A 129 -5.21 5.60 3.83
CA ARG A 129 -5.73 6.98 3.80
C ARG A 129 -4.62 8.01 3.55
N GLN A 130 -3.43 7.82 4.12
CA GLN A 130 -2.29 8.71 3.88
C GLN A 130 -1.77 8.59 2.45
N ALA A 131 -1.63 7.37 1.94
CA ALA A 131 -1.20 7.12 0.57
C ALA A 131 -2.13 7.78 -0.46
N PHE A 132 -3.45 7.65 -0.27
CA PHE A 132 -4.44 8.31 -1.13
C PHE A 132 -4.34 9.84 -1.09
N ARG A 133 -4.15 10.44 0.09
CA ARG A 133 -3.97 11.89 0.21
C ARG A 133 -2.72 12.37 -0.52
N ASN A 134 -1.61 11.66 -0.37
CA ASN A 134 -0.35 12.02 -1.00
C ASN A 134 -0.42 11.93 -2.53
N MET A 135 -1.07 10.89 -3.07
CA MET A 135 -1.32 10.76 -4.51
C MET A 135 -2.20 11.90 -5.04
N GLY A 136 -3.24 12.28 -4.31
CA GLY A 136 -4.13 13.38 -4.68
C GLY A 136 -3.44 14.76 -4.67
N GLN A 137 -2.50 14.98 -3.76
CA GLN A 137 -1.70 16.21 -3.70
C GLN A 137 -0.70 16.28 -4.86
N GLY A 138 -0.01 15.20 -5.18
CA GLY A 138 0.90 15.13 -6.34
C GLY A 138 0.20 15.41 -7.66
N PHE A 139 -1.02 14.91 -7.83
CA PHE A 139 -1.83 15.17 -9.02
C PHE A 139 -2.21 16.65 -9.15
N ARG A 140 -2.56 17.33 -8.04
CA ARG A 140 -2.89 18.76 -8.03
C ARG A 140 -1.69 19.66 -8.32
N GLN A 141 -0.49 19.29 -7.90
CA GLN A 141 0.73 20.04 -8.17
C GLN A 141 1.15 19.94 -9.65
N ASN A 142 0.92 18.80 -10.28
CA ASN A 142 1.28 18.56 -11.68
C ASN A 142 0.23 19.05 -12.68
N HIS A 143 -0.98 19.43 -12.23
CA HIS A 143 -2.06 19.99 -13.08
C HIS A 143 -2.64 21.24 -12.41
N PRO A 144 -1.94 22.39 -12.43
CA PRO A 144 -2.51 23.64 -11.95
C PRO A 144 -3.74 23.97 -12.78
N ARG A 145 -4.87 24.25 -12.11
CA ARG A 145 -6.11 24.68 -12.78
C ARG A 145 -5.79 25.93 -13.61
N GLN A 146 -5.88 25.79 -14.94
CA GLN A 146 -5.97 26.94 -15.82
C GLN A 146 -7.29 27.65 -15.51
N LYS A 147 -7.18 28.92 -15.13
CA LYS A 147 -8.33 29.83 -14.94
C LYS A 147 -8.77 30.37 -16.30
#